data_5cb1014e14a2300580f485148abfd519
#
_entry.id   5cb1014e14a2300580f485148abfd519
#
_cell.length_a   1.000
_cell.length_b   1.000
_cell.length_c   1.000
_cell.angle_alpha   90.00
_cell.angle_beta   90.00
_cell.angle_gamma   90.00
#
_symmetry.space_group_name_H-M   'P 1'
#
loop_
_entity.id
_entity.type
_entity.pdbx_description
1 polymer ?
#
loop_
_entity_poly.entity_id
_entity_poly.type
_entity_poly.pdbx_seq_one_letter_code
_entity_poly.pdbx_strand_id
1 'polypeptide(L)'
;LKQGEVFPLSEMMKAMVITSANDVTVAIAEHIAKDVDTFIRLMNQRAQELGMTDTEFHSVHGLPPGRGQHFDRSTARDLLKLALELLNHPEYLDWASVRLDSFRNGTFQLLNTNHRLMRNYKGMDGMKTGYHRKGGFSLVATAKRNERRFVSIVMGVKSSRLRSKLTRILLDEGFQKYKQVSLDVQLGMSPLSIEVDKGMESSLRLKTAHPLRVILKENERMKISHHFFLEDRIIAPVEEGQKLGDLEYRLGSVSLGKVPLI
;
A
#
# COMPACT_ATOMS: atom_id res chain seq x y z
N LEU A 1 -6.95 -29.20 -5.49
CA LEU A 1 -8.21 -29.58 -4.83
C LEU A 1 -8.82 -30.82 -5.48
N LYS A 2 -9.67 -31.53 -4.73
CA LYS A 2 -10.48 -32.64 -5.24
C LYS A 2 -11.95 -32.30 -5.09
N GLN A 3 -12.78 -32.86 -5.94
CA GLN A 3 -14.23 -32.67 -5.87
C GLN A 3 -14.80 -33.14 -4.52
N GLY A 4 -15.64 -32.31 -3.91
CA GLY A 4 -16.29 -32.61 -2.62
C GLY A 4 -15.43 -32.25 -1.39
N GLU A 5 -14.19 -31.79 -1.54
CA GLU A 5 -13.41 -31.29 -0.41
C GLU A 5 -13.95 -29.94 0.09
N VAL A 6 -13.97 -29.78 1.40
CA VAL A 6 -14.40 -28.57 2.08
C VAL A 6 -13.25 -28.05 2.95
N PHE A 7 -12.89 -26.79 2.78
CA PHE A 7 -11.84 -26.11 3.53
C PHE A 7 -12.32 -24.76 4.07
N PRO A 8 -11.83 -24.32 5.23
CA PRO A 8 -12.00 -22.94 5.67
C PRO A 8 -11.46 -21.96 4.62
N LEU A 9 -12.16 -20.85 4.39
CA LEU A 9 -11.70 -19.81 3.45
C LEU A 9 -10.28 -19.31 3.80
N SER A 10 -9.97 -19.19 5.08
CA SER A 10 -8.64 -18.79 5.55
C SER A 10 -7.51 -19.73 5.09
N GLU A 11 -7.72 -21.04 5.07
CA GLU A 11 -6.75 -22.00 4.52
C GLU A 11 -6.60 -21.86 3.01
N MET A 12 -7.72 -21.66 2.32
CA MET A 12 -7.71 -21.45 0.87
C MET A 12 -6.98 -20.14 0.52
N MET A 13 -7.21 -19.05 1.26
CA MET A 13 -6.49 -17.78 1.10
C MET A 13 -4.98 -17.95 1.30
N LYS A 14 -4.55 -18.70 2.32
CA LYS A 14 -3.13 -19.05 2.49
C LYS A 14 -2.56 -19.79 1.28
N ALA A 15 -3.22 -20.81 0.80
CA ALA A 15 -2.74 -21.57 -0.36
C ALA A 15 -2.65 -20.68 -1.61
N MET A 16 -3.62 -19.82 -1.86
CA MET A 16 -3.62 -18.86 -2.96
C MET A 16 -2.49 -17.84 -2.85
N VAL A 17 -2.29 -17.24 -1.68
CA VAL A 17 -1.31 -16.16 -1.50
C VAL A 17 0.11 -16.72 -1.41
N ILE A 18 0.34 -17.77 -0.63
CA ILE A 18 1.68 -18.32 -0.35
C ILE A 18 2.25 -19.06 -1.57
N THR A 19 1.50 -20.02 -2.11
CA THR A 19 1.99 -20.88 -3.21
C THR A 19 1.47 -20.50 -4.58
N SER A 20 0.55 -19.52 -4.66
CA SER A 20 -0.11 -19.18 -5.92
C SER A 20 -0.93 -20.36 -6.50
N ALA A 21 -1.70 -21.05 -5.67
CA ALA A 21 -2.51 -22.21 -6.06
C ALA A 21 -3.66 -21.79 -6.97
N ASN A 22 -3.57 -22.13 -8.25
CA ASN A 22 -4.54 -21.70 -9.27
C ASN A 22 -5.91 -22.35 -9.12
N ASP A 23 -5.94 -23.63 -8.78
CA ASP A 23 -7.17 -24.39 -8.52
C ASP A 23 -7.94 -23.83 -7.32
N VAL A 24 -7.23 -23.42 -6.27
CA VAL A 24 -7.81 -22.75 -5.11
C VAL A 24 -8.40 -21.39 -5.51
N THR A 25 -7.68 -20.63 -6.36
CA THR A 25 -8.16 -19.32 -6.83
C THR A 25 -9.47 -19.46 -7.61
N VAL A 26 -9.57 -20.47 -8.48
CA VAL A 26 -10.82 -20.79 -9.22
C VAL A 26 -11.95 -21.13 -8.26
N ALA A 27 -11.70 -22.03 -7.29
CA ALA A 27 -12.72 -22.44 -6.32
C ALA A 27 -13.22 -21.26 -5.45
N ILE A 28 -12.34 -20.34 -5.05
CA ILE A 28 -12.73 -19.12 -4.33
C ILE A 28 -13.61 -18.23 -5.23
N ALA A 29 -13.23 -18.03 -6.49
CA ALA A 29 -14.00 -17.23 -7.44
C ALA A 29 -15.40 -17.78 -7.65
N GLU A 30 -15.52 -19.10 -7.88
CA GLU A 30 -16.81 -19.78 -8.04
C GLU A 30 -17.66 -19.71 -6.78
N HIS A 31 -17.05 -19.85 -5.59
CA HIS A 31 -17.77 -19.73 -4.32
C HIS A 31 -18.37 -18.34 -4.11
N ILE A 32 -17.63 -17.29 -4.45
CA ILE A 32 -18.06 -15.89 -4.22
C ILE A 32 -19.08 -15.46 -5.28
N ALA A 33 -18.85 -15.79 -6.56
CA ALA A 33 -19.60 -15.22 -7.68
C ALA A 33 -20.42 -16.26 -8.47
N LYS A 34 -20.45 -17.52 -8.03
CA LYS A 34 -21.07 -18.68 -8.65
C LYS A 34 -20.37 -19.20 -9.91
N ASP A 35 -19.70 -18.34 -10.67
CA ASP A 35 -18.90 -18.69 -11.84
C ASP A 35 -17.69 -17.75 -12.00
N VAL A 36 -16.68 -18.22 -12.74
CA VAL A 36 -15.42 -17.51 -12.99
C VAL A 36 -15.64 -16.22 -13.77
N ASP A 37 -16.51 -16.20 -14.76
CA ASP A 37 -16.75 -15.03 -15.62
C ASP A 37 -17.39 -13.88 -14.81
N THR A 38 -18.32 -14.23 -13.92
CA THR A 38 -18.91 -13.25 -13.00
C THR A 38 -17.84 -12.67 -12.06
N PHE A 39 -16.94 -13.51 -11.54
CA PHE A 39 -15.85 -13.02 -10.68
C PHE A 39 -14.88 -12.13 -11.45
N ILE A 40 -14.54 -12.44 -12.69
CA ILE A 40 -13.70 -11.58 -13.56
C ILE A 40 -14.38 -10.21 -13.77
N ARG A 41 -15.70 -10.16 -13.96
CA ARG A 41 -16.41 -8.87 -14.03
C ARG A 41 -16.26 -8.05 -12.74
N LEU A 42 -16.39 -8.70 -11.57
CA LEU A 42 -16.15 -8.04 -10.28
C LEU A 42 -14.70 -7.55 -10.13
N MET A 43 -13.70 -8.33 -10.56
CA MET A 43 -12.29 -7.90 -10.57
C MET A 43 -12.10 -6.65 -11.45
N ASN A 44 -12.68 -6.60 -12.64
CA ASN A 44 -12.58 -5.46 -13.53
C ASN A 44 -13.35 -4.23 -12.99
N GLN A 45 -14.52 -4.44 -12.39
CA GLN A 45 -15.22 -3.36 -11.69
C GLN A 45 -14.37 -2.78 -10.57
N ARG A 46 -13.77 -3.64 -9.73
CA ARG A 46 -12.88 -3.17 -8.65
C ARG A 46 -11.64 -2.45 -9.16
N ALA A 47 -11.07 -2.90 -10.27
CA ALA A 47 -9.97 -2.20 -10.92
C ALA A 47 -10.36 -0.77 -11.34
N GLN A 48 -11.56 -0.58 -11.90
CA GLN A 48 -12.07 0.75 -12.25
C GLN A 48 -12.28 1.63 -11.02
N GLU A 49 -12.89 1.10 -9.94
CA GLU A 49 -13.07 1.82 -8.67
C GLU A 49 -11.75 2.28 -8.06
N LEU A 50 -10.68 1.50 -8.22
CA LEU A 50 -9.32 1.85 -7.81
C LEU A 50 -8.61 2.79 -8.80
N GLY A 51 -9.27 3.16 -9.90
CA GLY A 51 -8.70 4.00 -10.95
C GLY A 51 -7.59 3.31 -11.75
N MET A 52 -7.61 1.98 -11.87
CA MET A 52 -6.65 1.18 -12.64
C MET A 52 -7.06 1.17 -14.13
N THR A 53 -6.91 2.32 -14.79
CA THR A 53 -7.46 2.58 -16.13
C THR A 53 -6.78 1.79 -17.25
N ASP A 54 -5.58 1.28 -17.02
CA ASP A 54 -4.80 0.50 -17.98
C ASP A 54 -4.77 -1.00 -17.63
N THR A 55 -5.76 -1.45 -16.82
CA THR A 55 -5.87 -2.84 -16.35
C THR A 55 -7.14 -3.49 -16.85
N GLU A 56 -6.99 -4.71 -17.37
CA GLU A 56 -8.10 -5.55 -17.81
C GLU A 56 -7.79 -7.00 -17.46
N PHE A 57 -8.64 -7.62 -16.65
CA PHE A 57 -8.56 -9.02 -16.25
C PHE A 57 -9.44 -9.88 -17.12
N HIS A 58 -8.89 -11.02 -17.57
CA HIS A 58 -9.59 -12.07 -18.35
C HIS A 58 -9.48 -13.43 -17.66
N SER A 59 -8.77 -13.51 -16.55
CA SER A 59 -8.62 -14.71 -15.74
C SER A 59 -8.55 -14.39 -14.26
N VAL A 60 -8.87 -15.36 -13.41
CA VAL A 60 -8.74 -15.24 -11.95
C VAL A 60 -7.34 -15.61 -11.44
N HIS A 61 -6.49 -16.19 -12.28
CA HIS A 61 -5.21 -16.80 -11.87
C HIS A 61 -3.98 -16.30 -12.67
N GLY A 62 -4.18 -15.55 -13.77
CA GLY A 62 -3.09 -15.01 -14.58
C GLY A 62 -2.33 -16.04 -15.44
N LEU A 63 -2.84 -17.24 -15.63
CA LEU A 63 -2.27 -18.20 -16.57
C LEU A 63 -2.46 -17.76 -18.03
N PRO A 64 -1.59 -18.21 -18.95
CA PRO A 64 -1.78 -17.94 -20.37
C PRO A 64 -3.18 -18.37 -20.83
N PRO A 65 -3.86 -17.55 -21.65
CA PRO A 65 -5.18 -17.85 -22.14
C PRO A 65 -5.21 -19.05 -23.05
N GLY A 66 -6.34 -19.74 -23.10
CA GLY A 66 -6.65 -20.72 -24.10
C GLY A 66 -6.85 -20.11 -25.51
N ARG A 67 -7.14 -20.97 -26.50
CA ARG A 67 -7.40 -20.52 -27.86
C ARG A 67 -8.64 -19.61 -27.89
N GLY A 68 -8.48 -18.41 -28.44
CA GLY A 68 -9.58 -17.43 -28.55
C GLY A 68 -9.81 -16.56 -27.31
N GLN A 69 -9.00 -16.73 -26.26
CA GLN A 69 -9.06 -15.90 -25.03
C GLN A 69 -7.96 -14.83 -25.05
N HIS A 70 -8.11 -13.82 -24.19
CA HIS A 70 -7.17 -12.70 -24.04
C HIS A 70 -6.28 -12.86 -22.82
N PHE A 71 -5.09 -12.24 -22.86
CA PHE A 71 -4.21 -12.10 -21.70
C PHE A 71 -4.71 -11.01 -20.75
N ASP A 72 -4.55 -11.23 -19.45
CA ASP A 72 -4.63 -10.15 -18.49
C ASP A 72 -3.62 -9.05 -18.84
N ARG A 73 -4.01 -7.79 -18.68
CA ARG A 73 -3.17 -6.63 -18.93
C ARG A 73 -3.17 -5.71 -17.72
N SER A 74 -2.02 -5.15 -17.41
CA SER A 74 -1.89 -4.14 -16.38
C SER A 74 -0.60 -3.33 -16.56
N THR A 75 -0.45 -2.26 -15.78
CA THR A 75 0.75 -1.44 -15.71
C THR A 75 1.32 -1.45 -14.28
N ALA A 76 2.60 -1.07 -14.16
CA ALA A 76 3.21 -0.93 -12.83
C ALA A 76 2.49 0.14 -11.98
N ARG A 77 1.95 1.19 -12.61
CA ARG A 77 1.18 2.23 -11.93
C ARG A 77 -0.12 1.69 -11.35
N ASP A 78 -0.85 0.89 -12.12
CA ASP A 78 -2.11 0.31 -11.66
C ASP A 78 -1.89 -0.77 -10.61
N LEU A 79 -0.86 -1.60 -10.79
CA LEU A 79 -0.48 -2.57 -9.74
C LEU A 79 -0.03 -1.88 -8.45
N LEU A 80 0.52 -0.65 -8.50
CA LEU A 80 0.80 0.12 -7.30
C LEU A 80 -0.50 0.51 -6.58
N LYS A 81 -1.54 0.96 -7.31
CA LYS A 81 -2.83 1.29 -6.70
C LYS A 81 -3.43 0.07 -5.99
N LEU A 82 -3.42 -1.08 -6.66
CA LEU A 82 -3.87 -2.35 -6.06
C LEU A 82 -3.02 -2.75 -4.84
N ALA A 83 -1.71 -2.59 -4.92
CA ALA A 83 -0.81 -2.90 -3.80
C ALA A 83 -1.07 -2.00 -2.59
N LEU A 84 -1.32 -0.70 -2.81
CA LEU A 84 -1.66 0.24 -1.74
C LEU A 84 -3.01 -0.11 -1.11
N GLU A 85 -4.00 -0.50 -1.91
CA GLU A 85 -5.29 -0.98 -1.39
C GLU A 85 -5.12 -2.24 -0.53
N LEU A 86 -4.34 -3.23 -1.00
CA LEU A 86 -4.07 -4.45 -0.23
C LEU A 86 -3.34 -4.18 1.11
N LEU A 87 -2.57 -3.09 1.20
CA LEU A 87 -1.93 -2.68 2.46
C LEU A 87 -2.91 -2.14 3.50
N ASN A 88 -4.14 -1.79 3.09
CA ASN A 88 -5.23 -1.42 4.01
C ASN A 88 -5.92 -2.66 4.62
N HIS A 89 -5.56 -3.87 4.17
CA HIS A 89 -6.08 -5.14 4.63
C HIS A 89 -4.94 -5.93 5.33
N PRO A 90 -4.74 -5.77 6.64
CA PRO A 90 -3.62 -6.38 7.36
C PRO A 90 -3.58 -7.90 7.23
N GLU A 91 -4.72 -8.57 7.15
CA GLU A 91 -4.84 -10.02 6.97
C GLU A 91 -4.11 -10.51 5.71
N TYR A 92 -4.06 -9.68 4.66
CA TYR A 92 -3.32 -10.03 3.45
C TYR A 92 -1.83 -10.17 3.72
N LEU A 93 -1.24 -9.24 4.50
CA LEU A 93 0.17 -9.31 4.87
C LEU A 93 0.46 -10.46 5.83
N ASP A 94 -0.49 -10.83 6.70
CA ASP A 94 -0.37 -12.00 7.57
C ASP A 94 -0.14 -13.27 6.74
N TRP A 95 -0.81 -13.40 5.60
CA TRP A 95 -0.57 -14.52 4.68
C TRP A 95 0.65 -14.31 3.77
N ALA A 96 0.81 -13.11 3.18
CA ALA A 96 1.87 -12.83 2.23
C ALA A 96 3.28 -12.90 2.83
N SER A 97 3.42 -12.60 4.12
CA SER A 97 4.69 -12.64 4.86
C SER A 97 5.11 -14.06 5.27
N VAL A 98 4.22 -15.03 5.19
CA VAL A 98 4.52 -16.42 5.55
C VAL A 98 5.44 -17.05 4.51
N ARG A 99 6.59 -17.58 4.96
CA ARG A 99 7.56 -18.26 4.08
C ARG A 99 7.24 -19.73 3.85
N LEU A 100 6.74 -20.39 4.88
CA LEU A 100 6.40 -21.81 4.89
C LEU A 100 5.20 -22.00 5.81
N ASP A 101 4.18 -22.67 5.32
CA ASP A 101 3.00 -23.11 6.08
C ASP A 101 2.59 -24.50 5.59
N SER A 102 1.48 -24.99 6.06
CA SER A 102 0.91 -26.27 5.64
C SER A 102 -0.57 -26.12 5.25
N PHE A 103 -1.05 -27.07 4.48
CA PHE A 103 -2.42 -27.22 4.06
C PHE A 103 -2.89 -28.65 4.33
N ARG A 104 -4.19 -28.89 4.43
CA ARG A 104 -4.75 -30.23 4.67
C ARG A 104 -4.21 -30.88 5.95
N ASN A 105 -4.35 -30.18 7.08
CA ASN A 105 -3.89 -30.68 8.37
C ASN A 105 -2.40 -31.12 8.37
N GLY A 106 -1.55 -30.35 7.68
CA GLY A 106 -0.11 -30.61 7.64
C GLY A 106 0.37 -31.58 6.55
N THR A 107 -0.53 -32.18 5.77
CA THR A 107 -0.14 -33.18 4.75
C THR A 107 0.43 -32.55 3.47
N PHE A 108 0.26 -31.23 3.27
CA PHE A 108 0.77 -30.52 2.12
C PHE A 108 1.50 -29.24 2.56
N GLN A 109 2.76 -29.06 2.12
CA GLN A 109 3.54 -27.87 2.45
C GLN A 109 3.26 -26.72 1.48
N LEU A 110 3.05 -25.52 2.02
CA LEU A 110 2.91 -24.26 1.30
C LEU A 110 4.21 -23.49 1.37
N LEU A 111 5.04 -23.56 0.33
CA LEU A 111 6.28 -22.78 0.25
C LEU A 111 6.03 -21.48 -0.54
N ASN A 112 6.31 -20.34 0.07
CA ASN A 112 6.10 -19.05 -0.57
C ASN A 112 6.94 -18.91 -1.84
N THR A 113 6.31 -18.51 -2.92
CA THR A 113 6.93 -18.32 -4.24
C THR A 113 8.06 -17.29 -4.23
N ASN A 114 8.14 -16.45 -3.20
CA ASN A 114 9.18 -15.44 -2.98
C ASN A 114 10.08 -15.73 -1.77
N HIS A 115 10.01 -16.93 -1.17
CA HIS A 115 10.68 -17.30 0.08
C HIS A 115 12.18 -16.96 0.15
N ARG A 116 12.92 -17.10 -0.97
CA ARG A 116 14.36 -16.81 -1.03
C ARG A 116 14.64 -15.33 -0.85
N LEU A 117 13.88 -14.47 -1.50
CA LEU A 117 14.05 -13.03 -1.38
C LEU A 117 13.60 -12.54 0.00
N MET A 118 12.49 -13.04 0.51
CA MET A 118 11.99 -12.74 1.86
C MET A 118 13.01 -13.11 2.95
N ARG A 119 13.69 -14.27 2.84
CA ARG A 119 14.73 -14.66 3.78
C ARG A 119 15.94 -13.74 3.76
N ASN A 120 16.30 -13.22 2.60
CA ASN A 120 17.57 -12.55 2.34
C ASN A 120 17.43 -11.02 2.19
N TYR A 121 16.22 -10.45 2.43
CA TYR A 121 16.00 -9.02 2.38
C TYR A 121 15.29 -8.54 3.64
N LYS A 122 15.98 -7.72 4.43
CA LYS A 122 15.47 -7.25 5.73
C LYS A 122 14.17 -6.47 5.56
N GLY A 123 13.15 -6.90 6.31
CA GLY A 123 11.86 -6.24 6.39
C GLY A 123 10.89 -6.59 5.26
N MET A 124 11.25 -7.50 4.33
CA MET A 124 10.33 -7.94 3.27
C MET A 124 9.21 -8.81 3.86
N ASP A 125 7.97 -8.43 3.58
CA ASP A 125 6.75 -9.03 4.11
C ASP A 125 5.66 -9.26 3.05
N GLY A 126 6.01 -9.27 1.78
CA GLY A 126 5.07 -9.53 0.67
C GLY A 126 5.64 -9.11 -0.66
N MET A 127 4.88 -9.08 -1.75
CA MET A 127 3.45 -9.38 -1.83
C MET A 127 3.21 -10.61 -2.71
N LYS A 128 3.32 -10.45 -4.06
CA LYS A 128 2.95 -11.51 -5.01
C LYS A 128 3.90 -11.58 -6.20
N THR A 129 4.31 -12.81 -6.54
CA THR A 129 5.05 -13.11 -7.78
C THR A 129 4.09 -13.46 -8.89
N GLY A 130 4.53 -13.25 -10.13
CA GLY A 130 3.89 -13.75 -11.33
C GLY A 130 4.92 -14.28 -12.32
N TYR A 131 4.56 -15.30 -13.05
CA TYR A 131 5.36 -15.81 -14.16
C TYR A 131 4.51 -16.56 -15.17
N HIS A 132 4.69 -16.23 -16.42
CA HIS A 132 4.37 -17.11 -17.54
C HIS A 132 5.32 -16.82 -18.72
N ARG A 133 5.44 -17.76 -19.65
CA ARG A 133 6.47 -17.73 -20.72
C ARG A 133 6.48 -16.43 -21.53
N LYS A 134 5.29 -15.87 -21.87
CA LYS A 134 5.20 -14.62 -22.66
C LYS A 134 5.34 -13.37 -21.78
N GLY A 135 4.80 -13.40 -20.55
CA GLY A 135 4.79 -12.25 -19.63
C GLY A 135 6.07 -12.08 -18.81
N GLY A 136 6.97 -13.08 -18.82
CA GLY A 136 8.20 -13.03 -18.04
C GLY A 136 7.99 -13.11 -16.52
N PHE A 137 9.01 -12.78 -15.76
CA PHE A 137 9.00 -12.82 -14.30
C PHE A 137 8.60 -11.46 -13.73
N SER A 138 7.58 -11.45 -12.88
CA SER A 138 7.04 -10.25 -12.23
C SER A 138 7.01 -10.41 -10.71
N LEU A 139 7.06 -9.29 -10.00
CA LEU A 139 6.93 -9.23 -8.54
C LEU A 139 6.43 -7.85 -8.13
N VAL A 140 5.36 -7.83 -7.39
CA VAL A 140 5.00 -6.73 -6.49
C VAL A 140 5.54 -7.10 -5.12
N ALA A 141 6.44 -6.30 -4.57
CA ALA A 141 7.07 -6.55 -3.29
C ALA A 141 6.90 -5.38 -2.34
N THR A 142 6.78 -5.67 -1.06
CA THR A 142 6.80 -4.65 -0.01
C THR A 142 7.82 -5.00 1.06
N ALA A 143 8.39 -3.96 1.66
CA ALA A 143 9.28 -4.11 2.81
C ALA A 143 9.05 -2.96 3.79
N LYS A 144 9.02 -3.29 5.09
CA LYS A 144 8.91 -2.33 6.19
C LYS A 144 10.19 -2.36 7.03
N ARG A 145 10.77 -1.19 7.30
CA ARG A 145 11.89 -1.00 8.24
C ARG A 145 11.57 0.18 9.13
N ASN A 146 11.42 -0.06 10.41
CA ASN A 146 10.86 0.91 11.36
C ASN A 146 9.49 1.38 10.86
N GLU A 147 9.21 2.67 10.85
CA GLU A 147 7.94 3.22 10.38
C GLU A 147 7.88 3.46 8.85
N ARG A 148 8.92 3.10 8.10
CA ARG A 148 8.95 3.30 6.64
C ARG A 148 8.64 2.01 5.90
N ARG A 149 7.63 2.07 5.02
CA ARG A 149 7.27 1.00 4.08
C ARG A 149 7.46 1.48 2.65
N PHE A 150 8.04 0.61 1.82
CA PHE A 150 8.14 0.83 0.38
C PHE A 150 7.54 -0.34 -0.38
N VAL A 151 6.94 -0.02 -1.52
CA VAL A 151 6.47 -0.99 -2.50
C VAL A 151 7.36 -0.88 -3.74
N SER A 152 7.80 -2.00 -4.27
CA SER A 152 8.50 -2.07 -5.54
C SER A 152 7.76 -2.97 -6.51
N ILE A 153 7.72 -2.58 -7.78
CA ILE A 153 7.05 -3.32 -8.84
C ILE A 153 8.05 -3.58 -9.95
N VAL A 154 8.28 -4.85 -10.23
CA VAL A 154 9.13 -5.33 -11.33
C VAL A 154 8.28 -6.24 -12.20
N MET A 155 8.20 -5.95 -13.49
CA MET A 155 7.35 -6.67 -14.42
C MET A 155 8.15 -7.16 -15.64
N GLY A 156 7.80 -8.35 -16.13
CA GLY A 156 8.17 -8.84 -17.43
C GLY A 156 9.66 -9.12 -17.66
N VAL A 157 10.45 -9.30 -16.61
CA VAL A 157 11.91 -9.52 -16.77
C VAL A 157 12.24 -10.96 -17.14
N LYS A 158 13.43 -11.15 -17.74
CA LYS A 158 13.86 -12.41 -18.37
C LYS A 158 14.12 -13.57 -17.37
N SER A 159 14.35 -13.28 -16.09
CA SER A 159 14.64 -14.32 -15.10
C SER A 159 14.22 -13.94 -13.68
N SER A 160 13.95 -14.95 -12.83
CA SER A 160 13.68 -14.76 -11.41
C SER A 160 14.86 -14.12 -10.66
N ARG A 161 16.09 -14.40 -11.07
CA ARG A 161 17.30 -13.78 -10.53
C ARG A 161 17.34 -12.27 -10.80
N LEU A 162 17.04 -11.86 -12.04
CA LEU A 162 16.98 -10.45 -12.44
C LEU A 162 15.82 -9.73 -11.71
N ARG A 163 14.65 -10.34 -11.64
CA ARG A 163 13.52 -9.86 -10.87
C ARG A 163 13.92 -9.55 -9.42
N SER A 164 14.53 -10.52 -8.73
CA SER A 164 14.97 -10.35 -7.34
C SER A 164 16.06 -9.28 -7.19
N LYS A 165 16.99 -9.17 -8.14
CA LYS A 165 18.04 -8.14 -8.15
C LYS A 165 17.41 -6.74 -8.28
N LEU A 166 16.53 -6.52 -9.25
CA LEU A 166 15.88 -5.22 -9.48
C LEU A 166 14.97 -4.83 -8.31
N THR A 167 14.21 -5.78 -7.75
CA THR A 167 13.41 -5.54 -6.55
C THR A 167 14.24 -5.01 -5.39
N ARG A 168 15.42 -5.62 -5.12
CA ARG A 168 16.35 -5.14 -4.09
C ARG A 168 16.83 -3.73 -4.37
N ILE A 169 17.27 -3.45 -5.58
CA ILE A 169 17.78 -2.13 -5.98
C ILE A 169 16.71 -1.05 -5.72
N LEU A 170 15.46 -1.29 -6.16
CA LEU A 170 14.37 -0.33 -5.97
C LEU A 170 14.04 -0.10 -4.49
N LEU A 171 13.96 -1.16 -3.70
CA LEU A 171 13.69 -1.04 -2.26
C LEU A 171 14.85 -0.38 -1.52
N ASP A 172 16.11 -0.71 -1.84
CA ASP A 172 17.29 -0.10 -1.24
C ASP A 172 17.37 1.39 -1.59
N GLU A 173 17.05 1.76 -2.83
CA GLU A 173 16.94 3.15 -3.26
C GLU A 173 15.87 3.90 -2.44
N GLY A 174 14.69 3.30 -2.24
CA GLY A 174 13.64 3.85 -1.39
C GLY A 174 14.12 4.11 0.04
N PHE A 175 14.70 3.10 0.70
CA PHE A 175 15.19 3.21 2.07
C PHE A 175 16.39 4.17 2.21
N GLN A 176 17.21 4.29 1.19
CA GLN A 176 18.38 5.18 1.19
C GLN A 176 18.00 6.64 0.98
N LYS A 177 17.17 6.92 -0.06
CA LYS A 177 16.85 8.28 -0.49
C LYS A 177 15.78 8.95 0.36
N TYR A 178 14.83 8.18 0.92
CA TYR A 178 13.69 8.73 1.64
C TYR A 178 13.84 8.53 3.14
N LYS A 179 13.66 9.59 3.90
CA LYS A 179 13.74 9.62 5.36
C LYS A 179 12.40 10.00 5.95
N GLN A 180 12.11 9.49 7.13
CA GLN A 180 11.00 9.98 7.92
C GLN A 180 11.39 11.33 8.53
N VAL A 181 10.55 12.32 8.34
CA VAL A 181 10.70 13.67 8.86
C VAL A 181 9.48 13.99 9.70
N SER A 182 9.71 14.56 10.88
CA SER A 182 8.67 15.15 11.71
C SER A 182 8.57 16.63 11.38
N LEU A 183 7.40 17.08 10.99
CA LEU A 183 7.11 18.48 10.70
C LEU A 183 6.28 19.05 11.85
N ASP A 184 6.79 20.13 12.44
CA ASP A 184 6.18 20.84 13.55
C ASP A 184 6.41 22.36 13.38
N VAL A 185 5.43 23.18 13.74
CA VAL A 185 5.52 24.66 13.64
C VAL A 185 6.63 25.22 14.54
N GLN A 186 6.98 24.53 15.62
CA GLN A 186 8.01 25.03 16.57
C GLN A 186 9.43 25.10 15.97
N LEU A 187 9.68 24.50 14.82
CA LEU A 187 11.00 24.47 14.19
C LEU A 187 11.18 25.63 13.19
N GLY A 188 11.32 26.87 13.70
CA GLY A 188 11.89 27.98 12.93
C GLY A 188 10.91 28.97 12.31
N MET A 189 9.65 28.95 12.66
CA MET A 189 8.68 29.99 12.28
C MET A 189 8.47 30.98 13.43
N SER A 190 8.20 32.26 13.09
CA SER A 190 7.71 33.23 14.07
C SER A 190 6.45 32.68 14.74
N PRO A 191 6.25 32.93 16.05
CA PRO A 191 5.07 32.39 16.73
C PRO A 191 3.81 32.83 15.97
N LEU A 192 3.08 31.86 15.44
CA LEU A 192 1.78 32.11 14.83
C LEU A 192 0.83 32.56 15.96
N SER A 193 0.30 33.77 15.88
CA SER A 193 -0.69 34.29 16.82
C SER A 193 -1.99 34.62 16.09
N ILE A 194 -3.10 34.46 16.77
CA ILE A 194 -4.45 34.81 16.30
C ILE A 194 -5.06 35.79 17.28
N GLU A 195 -5.82 36.77 16.76
CA GLU A 195 -6.54 37.75 17.57
C GLU A 195 -7.77 37.10 18.25
N VAL A 196 -8.04 37.52 19.48
CA VAL A 196 -9.17 37.02 20.29
C VAL A 196 -10.03 38.19 20.73
N ASP A 197 -11.27 38.16 20.32
CA ASP A 197 -12.27 39.15 20.71
C ASP A 197 -12.80 38.85 22.15
N LYS A 198 -13.01 39.91 22.92
CA LYS A 198 -13.59 39.85 24.29
C LYS A 198 -12.76 39.03 25.30
N GLY A 199 -11.49 38.74 24.99
CA GLY A 199 -10.58 38.06 25.90
C GLY A 199 -9.85 39.05 26.84
N MET A 200 -9.29 38.51 27.93
CA MET A 200 -8.36 39.25 28.78
C MET A 200 -7.04 39.54 28.04
N GLU A 201 -6.63 38.59 27.17
CA GLU A 201 -5.53 38.78 26.23
C GLU A 201 -6.11 38.93 24.80
N SER A 202 -5.51 39.89 24.07
CA SER A 202 -5.97 40.19 22.67
C SER A 202 -5.46 39.23 21.65
N SER A 203 -4.55 38.33 21.99
CA SER A 203 -4.00 37.33 21.04
C SER A 203 -3.58 36.04 21.73
N LEU A 204 -3.71 34.91 21.02
CA LEU A 204 -3.25 33.61 21.45
C LEU A 204 -2.15 33.09 20.52
N ARG A 205 -1.17 32.40 21.09
CA ARG A 205 -0.16 31.66 20.32
C ARG A 205 -0.70 30.29 19.96
N LEU A 206 -0.68 29.97 18.66
CA LEU A 206 -1.09 28.68 18.16
C LEU A 206 0.08 27.71 18.10
N LYS A 207 -0.19 26.44 18.37
CA LYS A 207 0.73 25.31 18.16
C LYS A 207 0.01 24.20 17.41
N THR A 208 0.75 23.31 16.77
CA THR A 208 0.18 22.09 16.22
C THR A 208 -0.22 21.13 17.32
N ALA A 209 -1.39 20.51 17.22
CA ALA A 209 -1.84 19.51 18.20
C ALA A 209 -0.89 18.31 18.29
N HIS A 210 -0.26 17.96 17.18
CA HIS A 210 0.76 16.92 17.07
C HIS A 210 1.64 17.17 15.83
N PRO A 211 2.87 16.66 15.79
CA PRO A 211 3.71 16.75 14.61
C PRO A 211 3.17 15.88 13.47
N LEU A 212 3.29 16.35 12.22
CA LEU A 212 3.04 15.56 11.04
C LEU A 212 4.27 14.74 10.66
N ARG A 213 4.14 13.41 10.61
CA ARG A 213 5.21 12.50 10.18
C ARG A 213 5.05 12.18 8.71
N VAL A 214 6.05 12.51 7.91
CA VAL A 214 6.07 12.29 6.46
C VAL A 214 7.35 11.61 6.01
N ILE A 215 7.31 10.99 4.84
CA ILE A 215 8.48 10.37 4.21
C ILE A 215 8.90 11.23 3.02
N LEU A 216 10.11 11.81 3.10
CA LEU A 216 10.62 12.77 2.12
C LEU A 216 12.06 12.44 1.74
N LYS A 217 12.50 12.92 0.58
CA LYS A 217 13.93 13.04 0.28
C LYS A 217 14.51 14.20 1.08
N GLU A 218 15.80 14.09 1.40
CA GLU A 218 16.48 15.09 2.23
C GLU A 218 16.40 16.51 1.62
N ASN A 219 16.54 16.62 0.30
CA ASN A 219 16.45 17.90 -0.43
C ASN A 219 15.03 18.43 -0.62
N GLU A 220 14.00 17.69 -0.25
CA GLU A 220 12.60 18.11 -0.34
C GLU A 220 12.14 18.87 0.90
N ARG A 221 12.79 18.64 2.05
CA ARG A 221 12.43 19.32 3.30
C ARG A 221 12.43 20.85 3.20
N MET A 222 13.41 21.42 2.48
CA MET A 222 13.53 22.87 2.28
C MET A 222 12.48 23.45 1.31
N LYS A 223 11.72 22.59 0.63
CA LYS A 223 10.71 22.99 -0.37
C LYS A 223 9.28 22.90 0.16
N ILE A 224 9.13 22.60 1.45
CA ILE A 224 7.82 22.47 2.08
C ILE A 224 7.25 23.87 2.29
N SER A 225 6.03 24.09 1.83
CA SER A 225 5.23 25.28 2.11
C SER A 225 4.16 24.98 3.16
N HIS A 226 3.73 26.03 3.82
CA HIS A 226 2.77 26.03 4.91
C HIS A 226 1.53 26.82 4.50
N HIS A 227 0.35 26.25 4.66
CA HIS A 227 -0.93 26.92 4.40
C HIS A 227 -1.78 26.82 5.67
N PHE A 228 -2.13 27.99 6.21
CA PHE A 228 -2.94 28.10 7.41
C PHE A 228 -4.40 28.29 7.03
N PHE A 229 -5.27 27.54 7.66
CA PHE A 229 -6.72 27.68 7.60
C PHE A 229 -7.19 27.99 9.02
N LEU A 230 -7.38 29.28 9.31
CA LEU A 230 -7.75 29.75 10.63
C LEU A 230 -9.25 30.07 10.64
N GLU A 231 -9.86 30.05 11.80
CA GLU A 231 -11.21 30.57 11.99
C GLU A 231 -11.21 32.11 11.76
N ASP A 232 -12.25 32.62 11.16
CA ASP A 232 -12.36 34.06 10.81
C ASP A 232 -12.43 34.94 12.07
N ARG A 233 -12.95 34.41 13.18
CA ARG A 233 -13.10 35.08 14.46
C ARG A 233 -13.00 34.12 15.62
N ILE A 234 -12.14 34.46 16.57
CA ILE A 234 -12.06 33.75 17.85
C ILE A 234 -12.63 34.67 18.93
N ILE A 235 -13.61 34.17 19.65
CA ILE A 235 -14.28 34.88 20.75
C ILE A 235 -14.01 34.13 22.06
N ALA A 236 -13.54 34.86 23.09
CA ALA A 236 -13.35 34.26 24.42
C ALA A 236 -14.66 33.81 25.05
N PRO A 237 -14.66 32.75 25.92
CA PRO A 237 -13.47 32.02 26.37
C PRO A 237 -13.00 30.99 25.36
N VAL A 238 -11.66 30.77 25.31
CA VAL A 238 -11.00 29.70 24.55
C VAL A 238 -10.50 28.66 25.53
N GLU A 239 -10.85 27.41 25.30
CA GLU A 239 -10.44 26.29 26.16
C GLU A 239 -9.07 25.75 25.73
N GLU A 240 -8.29 25.23 26.68
CA GLU A 240 -7.01 24.58 26.38
C GLU A 240 -7.23 23.36 25.48
N GLY A 241 -6.52 23.31 24.34
CA GLY A 241 -6.64 22.25 23.34
C GLY A 241 -7.79 22.43 22.36
N GLN A 242 -8.53 23.54 22.44
CA GLN A 242 -9.56 23.88 21.46
C GLN A 242 -8.92 24.04 20.08
N LYS A 243 -9.53 23.39 19.07
CA LYS A 243 -9.10 23.54 17.67
C LYS A 243 -9.50 24.93 17.17
N LEU A 244 -8.52 25.71 16.71
CA LEU A 244 -8.68 27.07 16.18
C LEU A 244 -8.34 27.19 14.69
N GLY A 245 -8.02 26.07 14.04
CA GLY A 245 -7.71 26.02 12.65
C GLY A 245 -7.00 24.74 12.23
N ASP A 246 -6.47 24.74 11.01
CA ASP A 246 -5.65 23.66 10.45
C ASP A 246 -4.40 24.25 9.79
N LEU A 247 -3.30 23.51 9.90
CA LEU A 247 -2.07 23.74 9.13
C LEU A 247 -1.91 22.63 8.11
N GLU A 248 -1.86 23.00 6.84
CA GLU A 248 -1.53 22.08 5.74
C GLU A 248 -0.07 22.26 5.34
N TYR A 249 0.67 21.14 5.32
CA TYR A 249 2.01 21.06 4.74
C TYR A 249 1.93 20.61 3.29
N ARG A 250 2.62 21.30 2.38
CA ARG A 250 2.62 20.97 0.95
C ARG A 250 4.03 20.88 0.38
N LEU A 251 4.24 19.97 -0.55
CA LEU A 251 5.43 19.89 -1.38
C LEU A 251 5.02 20.22 -2.84
N GLY A 252 5.26 21.46 -3.26
CA GLY A 252 4.69 21.98 -4.50
C GLY A 252 3.16 21.93 -4.48
N SER A 253 2.54 21.27 -5.44
CA SER A 253 1.07 21.09 -5.52
C SER A 253 0.54 19.94 -4.66
N VAL A 254 1.41 19.10 -4.11
CA VAL A 254 1.01 17.88 -3.36
C VAL A 254 0.81 18.22 -1.88
N SER A 255 -0.37 17.93 -1.32
CA SER A 255 -0.61 17.98 0.12
C SER A 255 0.11 16.80 0.79
N LEU A 256 0.93 17.10 1.79
CA LEU A 256 1.58 16.09 2.63
C LEU A 256 0.70 15.68 3.81
N GLY A 257 -0.23 16.54 4.19
CA GLY A 257 -1.20 16.32 5.27
C GLY A 257 -1.57 17.61 5.99
N LYS A 258 -2.63 17.51 6.81
CA LYS A 258 -3.12 18.60 7.67
C LYS A 258 -3.01 18.21 9.13
N VAL A 259 -2.69 19.17 9.97
CA VAL A 259 -2.68 19.02 11.44
C VAL A 259 -3.50 20.12 12.08
N PRO A 260 -4.28 19.82 13.13
CA PRO A 260 -5.02 20.85 13.86
C PRO A 260 -4.07 21.85 14.51
N LEU A 261 -4.48 23.11 14.52
CA LEU A 261 -3.91 24.19 15.32
C LEU A 261 -4.76 24.38 16.57
N ILE A 262 -4.10 24.38 17.72
CA ILE A 262 -4.68 24.53 19.05
C ILE A 262 -3.97 25.59 19.84
#